data_c454e48d9716cac7acb71b6589aa20ec
#
_entry.id   c454e48d9716cac7acb71b6589aa20ec
#
_cell.length_a   1.000
_cell.length_b   1.000
_cell.length_c   1.000
_cell.angle_alpha   90.00
_cell.angle_beta   90.00
_cell.angle_gamma   90.00
#
_symmetry.space_group_name_H-M   'P 1'
#
loop_
_entity.id
_entity.type
_entity.pdbx_description
1 polymer ?
#
loop_
_entity_poly.entity_id
_entity_poly.type
_entity_poly.pdbx_seq_one_letter_code
_entity_poly.pdbx_strand_id
1 'polypeptide(L)'
;MHEFSVTSQIVQNVLAEAEKRKAKKVTAVYLVIGKLTFLGLEQVRFAYEVLTKDTIMERSKLFIKKQEGVVKCSHCGYEGGFKYEDDALYHVLVPTLKCPKCGNLVSIAAGKECTIKSIKMMI
;
A
#
# COMPACT_ATOMS: atom_id res chain seq x y z
N MET A 1 -5.00 -9.38 -7.47
CA MET A 1 -4.64 -10.57 -6.70
C MET A 1 -3.75 -10.27 -5.53
N HIS A 2 -2.72 -9.49 -5.74
CA HIS A 2 -1.87 -9.05 -4.64
C HIS A 2 -2.62 -8.24 -3.60
N GLU A 3 -3.62 -7.48 -4.02
CA GLU A 3 -4.44 -6.64 -3.14
C GLU A 3 -5.13 -7.44 -2.05
N PHE A 4 -5.68 -8.60 -2.39
CA PHE A 4 -6.36 -9.42 -1.40
C PHE A 4 -5.38 -10.02 -0.39
N SER A 5 -4.26 -10.55 -0.85
CA SER A 5 -3.23 -11.13 0.02
C SER A 5 -2.63 -10.10 0.96
N VAL A 6 -2.30 -8.92 0.43
CA VAL A 6 -1.73 -7.82 1.21
C VAL A 6 -2.75 -7.33 2.24
N THR A 7 -4.00 -7.16 1.83
CA THR A 7 -5.04 -6.68 2.72
C THR A 7 -5.34 -7.71 3.81
N SER A 8 -5.33 -9.00 3.48
CA SER A 8 -5.49 -10.07 4.46
C SER A 8 -4.42 -10.01 5.54
N GLN A 9 -3.18 -9.79 5.14
CA GLN A 9 -2.07 -9.66 6.08
C GLN A 9 -2.24 -8.43 6.98
N ILE A 10 -2.68 -7.32 6.42
CA ILE A 10 -2.96 -6.09 7.17
C ILE A 10 -4.06 -6.34 8.21
N VAL A 11 -5.16 -6.96 7.81
CA VAL A 11 -6.28 -7.24 8.70
C VAL A 11 -5.84 -8.17 9.83
N GLN A 12 -5.07 -9.21 9.53
CA GLN A 12 -4.55 -10.12 10.54
C GLN A 12 -3.65 -9.41 11.54
N ASN A 13 -2.78 -8.53 11.06
CA ASN A 13 -1.88 -7.76 11.92
C ASN A 13 -2.65 -6.80 12.84
N VAL A 14 -3.69 -6.15 12.31
CA VAL A 14 -4.54 -5.25 13.10
C VAL A 14 -5.31 -6.03 14.16
N LEU A 15 -5.89 -7.17 13.80
CA LEU A 15 -6.62 -8.01 14.75
C LEU A 15 -5.71 -8.54 15.84
N ALA A 16 -4.49 -8.95 15.52
CA ALA A 16 -3.52 -9.41 16.50
C ALA A 16 -3.14 -8.30 17.48
N GLU A 17 -2.92 -7.09 16.98
CA GLU A 17 -2.61 -5.94 17.84
C GLU A 17 -3.79 -5.56 18.72
N ALA A 18 -5.00 -5.61 18.19
CA ALA A 18 -6.21 -5.32 18.95
C ALA A 18 -6.44 -6.34 20.06
N GLU A 19 -6.20 -7.62 19.78
CA GLU A 19 -6.29 -8.67 20.78
C GLU A 19 -5.27 -8.50 21.90
N LYS A 20 -4.05 -8.14 21.53
CA LYS A 20 -2.98 -7.87 22.48
C LYS A 20 -3.31 -6.74 23.44
N ARG A 21 -4.02 -5.73 22.95
CA ARG A 21 -4.46 -4.57 23.74
C ARG A 21 -5.84 -4.75 24.37
N LYS A 22 -6.47 -5.88 24.16
CA LYS A 22 -7.82 -6.20 24.64
C LYS A 22 -8.86 -5.16 24.17
N ALA A 23 -8.73 -4.72 22.92
CA ALA A 23 -9.63 -3.75 22.34
C ALA A 23 -11.01 -4.37 22.09
N LYS A 24 -12.05 -3.60 22.34
CA LYS A 24 -13.43 -4.01 22.09
C LYS A 24 -13.80 -3.83 20.61
N LYS A 25 -13.24 -2.82 19.98
CA LYS A 25 -13.56 -2.46 18.60
C LYS A 25 -12.41 -1.69 17.98
N VAL A 26 -12.18 -1.90 16.69
CA VAL A 26 -11.29 -1.08 15.89
C VAL A 26 -12.17 -0.09 15.12
N THR A 27 -11.90 1.20 15.25
CA THR A 27 -12.71 2.26 14.63
C THR A 27 -12.12 2.78 13.35
N ALA A 28 -10.80 2.79 13.22
CA ALA A 28 -10.12 3.27 12.01
C ALA A 28 -8.74 2.65 11.88
N VAL A 29 -8.32 2.49 10.63
CA VAL A 29 -6.98 2.03 10.28
C VAL A 29 -6.40 3.01 9.26
N TYR A 30 -5.17 3.47 9.49
CA TYR A 30 -4.47 4.39 8.60
C TYR A 30 -3.31 3.66 7.94
N LEU A 31 -3.37 3.56 6.61
CA LEU A 31 -2.33 2.91 5.82
C LEU A 31 -1.53 3.91 5.02
N VAL A 32 -0.28 3.60 4.77
CA VAL A 32 0.55 4.29 3.77
C VAL A 32 0.87 3.27 2.70
N ILE A 33 0.43 3.55 1.47
CA ILE A 33 0.68 2.68 0.32
C ILE A 33 1.46 3.48 -0.72
N GLY A 34 2.64 2.96 -1.08
CA GLY A 34 3.47 3.57 -2.10
C GLY A 34 2.89 3.39 -3.50
N LYS A 35 3.02 4.41 -4.35
CA LYS A 35 2.53 4.35 -5.73
C LYS A 35 3.24 3.28 -6.55
N LEU A 36 4.49 2.96 -6.22
CA LEU A 36 5.27 1.93 -6.93
C LEU A 36 4.97 0.50 -6.47
N THR A 37 4.01 0.30 -5.57
CA THR A 37 3.48 -1.02 -5.28
C THR A 37 2.51 -1.47 -6.36
N PHE A 38 1.95 -0.53 -7.10
CA PHE A 38 0.93 -0.74 -8.14
C PHE A 38 -0.31 -1.47 -7.61
N LEU A 39 -0.59 -1.36 -6.33
CA LEU A 39 -1.80 -1.92 -5.74
C LEU A 39 -3.02 -1.08 -6.13
N GLY A 40 -4.08 -1.74 -6.55
CA GLY A 40 -5.34 -1.08 -6.82
C GLY A 40 -6.03 -0.70 -5.51
N LEU A 41 -6.20 0.60 -5.25
CA LEU A 41 -6.75 1.07 -3.98
C LEU A 41 -8.21 0.69 -3.79
N GLU A 42 -9.00 0.67 -4.87
CA GLU A 42 -10.39 0.23 -4.78
C GLU A 42 -10.49 -1.25 -4.42
N GLN A 43 -9.61 -2.07 -4.99
CA GLN A 43 -9.52 -3.47 -4.69
C GLN A 43 -9.09 -3.72 -3.25
N VAL A 44 -8.14 -2.92 -2.74
CA VAL A 44 -7.73 -2.98 -1.34
C VAL A 44 -8.91 -2.65 -0.42
N ARG A 45 -9.66 -1.60 -0.74
CA ARG A 45 -10.83 -1.21 0.06
C ARG A 45 -11.92 -2.29 0.05
N PHE A 46 -12.17 -2.88 -1.11
CA PHE A 46 -13.13 -3.97 -1.24
C PHE A 46 -12.71 -5.19 -0.41
N ALA A 47 -11.46 -5.60 -0.54
CA ALA A 47 -10.92 -6.71 0.23
C ALA A 47 -10.99 -6.43 1.73
N TYR A 48 -10.72 -5.20 2.14
CA TYR A 48 -10.82 -4.79 3.53
C TYR A 48 -12.24 -4.97 4.07
N GLU A 49 -13.25 -4.52 3.31
CA GLU A 49 -14.66 -4.70 3.71
C GLU A 49 -15.02 -6.17 3.88
N VAL A 50 -14.61 -7.00 2.93
CA VAL A 50 -14.90 -8.44 2.99
C VAL A 50 -14.21 -9.11 4.16
N LEU A 51 -12.92 -8.80 4.35
CA LEU A 51 -12.09 -9.47 5.37
C LEU A 51 -12.40 -9.03 6.80
N THR A 52 -12.96 -7.85 6.98
CA THR A 52 -13.30 -7.34 8.32
C THR A 52 -14.71 -7.67 8.76
N LYS A 53 -15.52 -8.21 7.86
CA LYS A 53 -16.90 -8.58 8.17
C LYS A 53 -16.93 -9.62 9.29
N ASP A 54 -17.84 -9.44 10.24
CA ASP A 54 -17.99 -10.30 11.42
C ASP A 54 -16.80 -10.31 12.36
N THR A 55 -15.97 -9.27 12.30
CA THR A 55 -14.84 -9.06 13.22
C THR A 55 -15.03 -7.75 13.99
N ILE A 56 -14.17 -7.50 14.98
CA ILE A 56 -14.19 -6.22 15.70
C ILE A 56 -13.75 -5.04 14.81
N MET A 57 -13.26 -5.32 13.62
CA MET A 57 -12.91 -4.31 12.62
C MET A 57 -14.07 -3.96 11.69
N GLU A 58 -15.20 -4.67 11.78
CA GLU A 58 -16.35 -4.40 10.92
C GLU A 58 -16.79 -2.95 11.05
N ARG A 59 -17.05 -2.30 9.92
CA ARG A 59 -17.41 -0.89 9.82
C ARG A 59 -16.31 0.09 10.24
N SER A 60 -15.10 -0.40 10.46
CA SER A 60 -13.97 0.49 10.69
C SER A 60 -13.66 1.28 9.41
N LYS A 61 -13.18 2.51 9.58
CA LYS A 61 -12.81 3.35 8.44
C LYS A 61 -11.38 3.04 8.02
N LEU A 62 -11.19 2.89 6.73
CA LEU A 62 -9.85 2.67 6.15
C LEU A 62 -9.42 3.95 5.45
N PHE A 63 -8.33 4.54 5.95
CA PHE A 63 -7.71 5.71 5.34
C PHE A 63 -6.40 5.30 4.69
N ILE A 64 -6.25 5.65 3.43
CA ILE A 64 -5.05 5.30 2.66
C ILE A 64 -4.36 6.59 2.23
N LYS A 65 -3.11 6.75 2.64
CA LYS A 65 -2.24 7.81 2.16
C LYS A 65 -1.33 7.24 1.09
N LYS A 66 -1.34 7.86 -0.09
CA LYS A 66 -0.44 7.47 -1.18
C LYS A 66 0.93 8.09 -0.96
N GLN A 67 1.95 7.26 -1.01
CA GLN A 67 3.33 7.71 -0.95
C GLN A 67 3.88 7.82 -2.37
N GLU A 68 4.45 8.99 -2.70
CA GLU A 68 5.03 9.20 -4.02
C GLU A 68 6.20 8.24 -4.29
N GLY A 69 6.30 7.81 -5.54
CA GLY A 69 7.42 7.00 -5.97
C GLY A 69 8.65 7.85 -6.22
N VAL A 70 9.78 7.42 -5.67
CA VAL A 70 11.07 8.04 -5.92
C VAL A 70 12.03 6.96 -6.42
N VAL A 71 12.68 7.22 -7.55
CA VAL A 71 13.66 6.33 -8.13
C VAL A 71 15.02 6.98 -8.15
N LYS A 72 16.06 6.18 -8.10
CA LYS A 72 17.43 6.63 -8.09
C LYS A 72 18.22 5.92 -9.19
N CYS A 73 18.86 6.68 -10.05
CA CYS A 73 19.72 6.14 -11.11
C CYS A 73 21.19 6.21 -10.68
N SER A 74 21.84 5.06 -10.62
CA SER A 74 23.27 4.98 -10.29
C SER A 74 24.16 5.42 -11.45
N HIS A 75 23.61 5.44 -12.67
CA HIS A 75 24.39 5.78 -13.87
C HIS A 75 24.53 7.28 -14.05
N CYS A 76 23.44 8.05 -13.97
CA CYS A 76 23.47 9.49 -14.19
C CYS A 76 23.23 10.32 -12.92
N GLY A 77 23.00 9.68 -11.78
CA GLY A 77 22.77 10.37 -10.52
C GLY A 77 21.36 10.95 -10.35
N TYR A 78 20.45 10.65 -11.26
CA TYR A 78 19.08 11.14 -11.15
C TYR A 78 18.40 10.56 -9.90
N GLU A 79 17.69 11.43 -9.18
CA GLU A 79 16.85 11.03 -8.07
C GLU A 79 15.58 11.88 -8.11
N GLY A 80 14.42 11.21 -8.15
CA GLY A 80 13.17 11.94 -8.24
C GLY A 80 12.02 11.04 -8.66
N GLY A 81 10.94 11.67 -9.14
CA GLY A 81 9.74 10.99 -9.53
C GLY A 81 9.92 10.09 -10.74
N PHE A 82 9.05 9.11 -10.82
CA PHE A 82 9.00 8.17 -11.93
C PHE A 82 7.73 8.44 -12.73
N LYS A 83 7.88 8.67 -14.04
CA LYS A 83 6.72 8.87 -14.91
C LYS A 83 6.28 7.55 -15.51
N TYR A 84 5.00 7.27 -15.39
CA TYR A 84 4.38 6.11 -16.01
C TYR A 84 2.96 6.47 -16.43
N GLU A 85 2.45 5.72 -17.40
CA GLU A 85 1.06 5.84 -17.81
C GLU A 85 0.25 4.80 -17.06
N ASP A 86 -0.77 5.26 -16.30
CA ASP A 86 -1.58 4.39 -15.46
C ASP A 86 -2.21 3.24 -16.25
N ASP A 87 -2.72 3.54 -17.44
CA ASP A 87 -3.39 2.53 -18.27
C ASP A 87 -2.43 1.43 -18.74
N ALA A 88 -1.19 1.80 -19.02
CA ALA A 88 -0.19 0.83 -19.46
C ALA A 88 0.21 -0.14 -18.34
N LEU A 89 0.17 0.31 -17.09
CA LEU A 89 0.60 -0.52 -15.96
C LEU A 89 -0.36 -1.64 -15.61
N TYR A 90 -1.64 -1.47 -15.88
CA TYR A 90 -2.62 -2.53 -15.63
C TYR A 90 -2.43 -3.74 -16.51
N HIS A 91 -1.77 -3.57 -17.63
CA HIS A 91 -1.55 -4.62 -18.61
C HIS A 91 -0.11 -5.15 -18.63
N VAL A 92 0.78 -4.56 -17.85
CA VAL A 92 2.18 -4.97 -17.79
C VAL A 92 2.44 -5.68 -16.47
N LEU A 93 2.87 -6.94 -16.56
CA LEU A 93 3.14 -7.75 -15.37
C LEU A 93 4.33 -7.25 -14.57
N VAL A 94 5.34 -6.73 -15.26
CA VAL A 94 6.53 -6.15 -14.62
C VAL A 94 6.88 -4.87 -15.35
N PRO A 95 6.56 -3.69 -14.76
CA PRO A 95 6.92 -2.43 -15.40
C PRO A 95 8.44 -2.29 -15.44
N THR A 96 8.95 -1.86 -16.58
CA THR A 96 10.37 -1.59 -16.72
C THR A 96 10.67 -0.22 -16.09
N LEU A 97 11.47 -0.20 -15.04
CA LEU A 97 11.85 1.03 -14.37
C LEU A 97 13.07 1.63 -15.06
N LYS A 98 12.81 2.60 -15.92
CA LYS A 98 13.87 3.31 -16.67
C LYS A 98 14.00 4.74 -16.18
N CYS A 99 15.24 5.21 -16.12
CA CYS A 99 15.53 6.59 -15.77
C CYS A 99 14.93 7.55 -16.81
N PRO A 100 14.17 8.58 -16.36
CA PRO A 100 13.61 9.56 -17.29
C PRO A 100 14.66 10.38 -18.02
N LYS A 101 15.90 10.44 -17.51
CA LYS A 101 16.98 11.20 -18.10
C LYS A 101 17.84 10.40 -19.07
N CYS A 102 18.28 9.21 -18.66
CA CYS A 102 19.27 8.44 -19.44
C CYS A 102 18.75 7.10 -19.98
N GLY A 103 17.58 6.67 -19.54
CA GLY A 103 16.98 5.41 -20.00
C GLY A 103 17.56 4.13 -19.38
N ASN A 104 18.53 4.23 -18.49
CA ASN A 104 19.08 3.06 -17.80
C ASN A 104 18.15 2.61 -16.68
N LEU A 105 18.34 1.39 -16.19
CA LEU A 105 17.54 0.87 -15.09
C LEU A 105 17.79 1.64 -13.81
N VAL A 106 16.73 1.87 -13.04
CA VAL A 106 16.79 2.60 -11.78
C VAL A 106 16.38 1.71 -10.63
N SER A 107 16.83 2.06 -9.43
CA SER A 107 16.36 1.44 -8.19
C SER A 107 15.28 2.30 -7.55
N ILE A 108 14.40 1.66 -6.79
CA ILE A 108 13.34 2.37 -6.07
C ILE A 108 13.87 2.83 -4.73
N ALA A 109 13.86 4.16 -4.53
CA ALA A 109 14.27 4.77 -3.26
C ALA A 109 13.09 4.93 -2.30
N ALA A 110 11.89 5.20 -2.82
CA ALA A 110 10.67 5.33 -2.02
C ALA A 110 9.45 5.01 -2.86
N GLY A 111 8.30 4.76 -2.20
CA GLY A 111 7.04 4.49 -2.90
C GLY A 111 6.71 3.02 -3.05
N LYS A 112 7.49 2.14 -2.42
CA LYS A 112 7.27 0.69 -2.43
C LYS A 112 6.67 0.19 -1.12
N GLU A 113 6.42 1.08 -0.19
CA GLU A 113 5.92 0.78 1.14
C GLU A 113 4.43 0.40 1.12
N CYS A 114 4.06 -0.53 1.97
CA CYS A 114 2.67 -0.81 2.30
C CYS A 114 2.65 -1.09 3.79
N THR A 115 2.39 -0.06 4.59
CA THR A 115 2.53 -0.14 6.04
C THR A 115 1.31 0.43 6.76
N ILE A 116 1.10 -0.07 7.97
CA ILE A 116 0.08 0.46 8.87
C ILE A 116 0.72 1.61 9.65
N LYS A 117 0.19 2.82 9.44
CA LYS A 117 0.70 4.00 10.13
C LYS A 117 0.14 4.11 11.55
N SER A 118 -1.16 3.90 11.69
CA SER A 118 -1.82 3.96 12.99
C SER A 118 -3.15 3.23 12.97
N ILE A 119 -3.63 2.88 14.15
CA ILE A 119 -4.89 2.18 14.36
C ILE A 119 -5.62 2.89 15.49
N LYS A 120 -6.90 3.17 15.28
CA LYS A 120 -7.76 3.70 16.35
C LYS A 120 -8.64 2.58 16.90
N MET A 121 -8.62 2.39 18.18
CA MET A 121 -9.35 1.33 18.88
C MET A 121 -10.14 1.87 20.07
N MET A 122 -11.20 1.14 20.41
CA MET A 122 -11.92 1.33 21.67
C MET A 122 -11.50 0.22 22.63
N ILE A 123 -10.98 0.61 23.79
CA ILE A 123 -10.53 -0.33 24.82
C ILE A 123 -11.48 -0.41 26.05
#